data_a789ac4f36814750b7aa08b9fdecf83b
#
_entry.id   a789ac4f36814750b7aa08b9fdecf83b
#
_cell.length_a   1.000
_cell.length_b   1.000
_cell.length_c   1.000
_cell.angle_alpha   90.00
_cell.angle_beta   90.00
_cell.angle_gamma   90.00
#
_symmetry.space_group_name_H-M   'P 1'
#
loop_
_entity.id
_entity.type
_entity.pdbx_description
1 polymer ?
#
loop_
_entity_poly.entity_id
_entity_poly.type
_entity_poly.pdbx_seq_one_letter_code
_entity_poly.pdbx_strand_id
1 'polypeptide(L)'
;MGESFLIDMKTSKKLANGRVANKTITSWQLYRRAYPRGSSMEYNYATLSVFPSGKEMKAEGTWDGPVRDLSVKEISDFLTSLGNTRSVVATDLYTFKWGVGARIIPGEYVQLNLVDVKKGSGAAYEKLLETLKPVIEECIKAGELKGFNVWKRTYATNISESDYTVSFTFTTVDQALSWASGKTGMGDEYKKVYPKDDIANFTTKLNELRDLVSQEVWELVDITD
;
A
#
# COMPACT_ATOMS: atom_id res chain seq x y z
N MET A 1 16.04 3.74 -18.48
CA MET A 1 15.91 3.96 -17.02
C MET A 1 15.27 2.77 -16.30
N GLY A 2 14.22 2.11 -16.82
CA GLY A 2 13.52 1.03 -16.09
C GLY A 2 14.35 -0.20 -15.73
N GLU A 3 15.18 -0.71 -16.63
CA GLU A 3 15.97 -1.93 -16.40
C GLU A 3 17.07 -1.73 -15.34
N SER A 4 17.83 -0.64 -15.40
CA SER A 4 18.86 -0.32 -14.41
C SER A 4 18.27 -0.17 -13.01
N PHE A 5 17.12 0.50 -12.88
CA PHE A 5 16.39 0.61 -11.62
C PHE A 5 15.98 -0.77 -11.07
N LEU A 6 15.47 -1.68 -11.91
CA LEU A 6 15.05 -3.01 -11.47
C LEU A 6 16.24 -3.88 -11.05
N ILE A 7 17.43 -3.66 -11.64
CA ILE A 7 18.68 -4.31 -11.19
C ILE A 7 19.03 -3.84 -9.77
N ASP A 8 18.97 -2.52 -9.50
CA ASP A 8 19.20 -1.97 -8.18
C ASP A 8 18.18 -2.49 -7.16
N MET A 9 16.91 -2.70 -7.58
CA MET A 9 15.89 -3.25 -6.69
C MET A 9 16.15 -4.72 -6.30
N LYS A 10 16.83 -5.51 -7.13
CA LYS A 10 17.29 -6.85 -6.73
C LYS A 10 18.30 -6.78 -5.58
N THR A 11 19.21 -5.82 -5.60
CA THR A 11 20.15 -5.57 -4.50
C THR A 11 19.42 -5.05 -3.26
N SER A 12 18.43 -4.13 -3.44
CA SER A 12 17.56 -3.68 -2.35
C SER A 12 16.85 -4.85 -1.68
N LYS A 13 16.35 -5.84 -2.44
CA LYS A 13 15.72 -7.05 -1.89
C LYS A 13 16.69 -7.90 -1.05
N LYS A 14 17.95 -8.07 -1.50
CA LYS A 14 18.96 -8.79 -0.70
C LYS A 14 19.20 -8.11 0.65
N LEU A 15 19.35 -6.77 0.64
CA LEU A 15 19.46 -5.98 1.88
C LEU A 15 18.22 -6.14 2.77
N ALA A 16 17.03 -6.10 2.17
CA ALA A 16 15.76 -6.26 2.89
C ALA A 16 15.61 -7.66 3.48
N ASN A 17 16.05 -8.73 2.77
CA ASN A 17 16.04 -10.09 3.31
C ASN A 17 16.91 -10.20 4.56
N GLY A 18 18.10 -9.58 4.58
CA GLY A 18 18.93 -9.49 5.79
C GLY A 18 18.21 -8.80 6.95
N ARG A 19 17.46 -7.75 6.67
CA ARG A 19 16.66 -7.01 7.68
C ARG A 19 15.46 -7.82 8.17
N VAL A 20 14.81 -8.62 7.31
CA VAL A 20 13.76 -9.56 7.71
C VAL A 20 14.34 -10.65 8.62
N ALA A 21 15.48 -11.24 8.24
CA ALA A 21 16.16 -12.26 9.05
C ALA A 21 16.56 -11.75 10.44
N ASN A 22 16.94 -10.47 10.55
CA ASN A 22 17.25 -9.79 11.82
C ASN A 22 16.01 -9.22 12.54
N LYS A 23 14.81 -9.42 12.00
CA LYS A 23 13.54 -8.93 12.56
C LYS A 23 13.45 -7.39 12.66
N THR A 24 14.27 -6.65 11.93
CA THR A 24 14.18 -5.17 11.85
C THR A 24 12.95 -4.73 11.06
N ILE A 25 12.63 -5.47 9.99
CA ILE A 25 11.38 -5.33 9.24
C ILE A 25 10.68 -6.69 9.15
N THR A 26 9.37 -6.68 8.93
CA THR A 26 8.58 -7.89 8.68
C THR A 26 8.45 -8.20 7.20
N SER A 27 8.51 -7.19 6.35
CA SER A 27 8.56 -7.36 4.89
C SER A 27 9.08 -6.10 4.20
N TRP A 28 9.58 -6.29 3.00
CA TRP A 28 9.85 -5.24 2.01
C TRP A 28 9.12 -5.62 0.72
N GLN A 29 8.55 -4.64 0.05
CA GLN A 29 7.72 -4.81 -1.13
C GLN A 29 8.08 -3.74 -2.16
N LEU A 30 8.12 -4.13 -3.44
CA LEU A 30 8.31 -3.25 -4.58
C LEU A 30 7.04 -3.23 -5.43
N TYR A 31 6.51 -2.06 -5.63
CA TYR A 31 5.33 -1.82 -6.46
C TYR A 31 5.68 -1.04 -7.71
N ARG A 32 4.99 -1.35 -8.81
CA ARG A 32 4.97 -0.58 -10.05
C ARG A 32 3.58 -0.02 -10.27
N ARG A 33 3.47 1.27 -10.59
CA ARG A 33 2.18 1.89 -10.88
C ARG A 33 1.57 1.27 -12.14
N ALA A 34 0.36 0.74 -12.01
CA ALA A 34 -0.42 0.21 -13.11
C ALA A 34 -1.40 1.25 -13.67
N TYR A 35 -1.97 2.11 -12.81
CA TYR A 35 -2.88 3.18 -13.20
C TYR A 35 -2.88 4.32 -12.14
N PRO A 36 -3.04 5.61 -12.55
CA PRO A 36 -2.93 6.10 -13.93
C PRO A 36 -1.52 5.89 -14.50
N ARG A 37 -1.42 5.83 -15.83
CA ARG A 37 -0.15 5.76 -16.57
C ARG A 37 0.07 7.04 -17.34
N GLY A 38 1.30 7.51 -17.46
CA GLY A 38 1.66 8.67 -18.27
C GLY A 38 3.01 9.25 -17.92
N SER A 39 3.59 10.00 -18.86
CA SER A 39 4.89 10.67 -18.66
C SER A 39 4.84 11.85 -17.68
N SER A 40 3.63 12.33 -17.35
CA SER A 40 3.41 13.42 -16.39
C SER A 40 3.32 12.95 -14.94
N MET A 41 3.41 11.64 -14.67
CA MET A 41 3.37 11.11 -13.32
C MET A 41 4.70 11.37 -12.60
N GLU A 42 4.62 11.89 -11.38
CA GLU A 42 5.80 12.22 -10.57
C GLU A 42 6.62 10.98 -10.21
N TYR A 43 5.99 9.81 -10.09
CA TYR A 43 6.64 8.55 -9.72
C TYR A 43 5.97 7.34 -10.37
N ASN A 44 6.79 6.32 -10.68
CA ASN A 44 6.34 5.07 -11.34
C ASN A 44 6.49 3.84 -10.45
N TYR A 45 7.28 3.93 -9.40
CA TYR A 45 7.57 2.85 -8.46
C TYR A 45 7.41 3.32 -7.03
N ALA A 46 7.04 2.41 -6.16
CA ALA A 46 7.02 2.62 -4.71
C ALA A 46 7.65 1.41 -4.00
N THR A 47 8.38 1.68 -2.93
CA THR A 47 8.84 0.64 -2.01
C THR A 47 8.12 0.79 -0.68
N LEU A 48 7.70 -0.32 -0.09
CA LEU A 48 7.07 -0.37 1.22
C LEU A 48 7.93 -1.24 2.15
N SER A 49 8.39 -0.69 3.27
CA SER A 49 8.98 -1.45 4.37
C SER A 49 7.98 -1.53 5.51
N VAL A 50 7.70 -2.72 6.00
CA VAL A 50 6.82 -2.94 7.16
C VAL A 50 7.67 -3.24 8.38
N PHE A 51 7.49 -2.45 9.43
CA PHE A 51 8.19 -2.57 10.71
C PHE A 51 7.29 -3.22 11.75
N PRO A 52 7.84 -4.09 12.64
CA PRO A 52 7.07 -4.67 13.73
C PRO A 52 6.54 -3.60 14.70
N SER A 53 7.32 -2.53 14.91
CA SER A 53 6.96 -1.41 15.77
C SER A 53 7.73 -0.13 15.40
N GLY A 54 7.33 1.01 16.00
CA GLY A 54 8.05 2.27 15.84
C GLY A 54 9.45 2.27 16.48
N LYS A 55 9.75 1.32 17.38
CA LYS A 55 11.09 1.16 17.96
C LYS A 55 12.08 0.64 16.92
N GLU A 56 11.72 -0.43 16.22
CA GLU A 56 12.54 -1.02 15.17
C GLU A 56 12.72 -0.03 14.00
N MET A 57 11.69 0.73 13.66
CA MET A 57 11.79 1.77 12.65
C MET A 57 12.81 2.86 13.04
N LYS A 58 12.83 3.31 14.30
CA LYS A 58 13.80 4.30 14.77
C LYS A 58 15.23 3.79 14.79
N ALA A 59 15.42 2.49 14.97
CA ALA A 59 16.73 1.85 14.96
C ALA A 59 17.31 1.71 13.54
N GLU A 60 16.55 2.01 12.48
CA GLU A 60 16.96 1.86 11.09
C GLU A 60 18.14 2.76 10.67
N GLY A 61 18.48 3.79 11.43
CA GLY A 61 19.63 4.65 11.15
C GLY A 61 21.01 3.98 11.28
N THR A 62 21.06 2.76 11.81
CA THR A 62 22.29 1.97 11.93
C THR A 62 22.23 0.82 10.93
N TRP A 63 23.04 0.90 9.86
CA TRP A 63 23.24 -0.18 8.88
C TRP A 63 24.07 -1.33 9.48
N ASP A 64 24.12 -1.47 10.81
CA ASP A 64 24.95 -2.38 11.58
C ASP A 64 24.44 -3.84 11.61
N GLY A 65 23.36 -4.14 10.90
CA GLY A 65 22.93 -5.52 10.66
C GLY A 65 23.84 -6.20 9.63
N PRO A 66 24.20 -7.48 9.83
CA PRO A 66 25.04 -8.18 8.86
C PRO A 66 24.30 -8.26 7.52
N VAL A 67 24.75 -7.48 6.57
CA VAL A 67 24.46 -7.70 5.15
C VAL A 67 25.33 -8.89 4.73
N ARG A 68 24.94 -10.08 5.20
CA ARG A 68 25.75 -11.31 5.10
C ARG A 68 26.07 -11.69 3.66
N ASP A 69 25.27 -11.22 2.70
CA ASP A 69 25.32 -11.65 1.31
C ASP A 69 25.85 -10.57 0.35
N LEU A 70 26.32 -9.44 0.86
CA LEU A 70 26.89 -8.37 0.05
C LEU A 70 28.24 -7.90 0.59
N SER A 71 29.23 -7.78 -0.29
CA SER A 71 30.50 -7.16 0.02
C SER A 71 30.35 -5.64 0.19
N VAL A 72 31.30 -5.02 0.89
CA VAL A 72 31.38 -3.55 1.02
C VAL A 72 31.39 -2.86 -0.35
N LYS A 73 32.07 -3.48 -1.33
CA LYS A 73 32.11 -2.96 -2.71
C LYS A 73 30.72 -3.00 -3.36
N GLU A 74 30.00 -4.11 -3.27
CA GLU A 74 28.64 -4.23 -3.83
C GLU A 74 27.67 -3.22 -3.21
N ILE A 75 27.79 -2.95 -1.90
CA ILE A 75 27.01 -1.92 -1.23
C ILE A 75 27.36 -0.52 -1.76
N SER A 76 28.65 -0.22 -1.89
CA SER A 76 29.12 1.08 -2.41
C SER A 76 28.68 1.31 -3.85
N ASP A 77 28.84 0.29 -4.72
CA ASP A 77 28.41 0.34 -6.11
C ASP A 77 26.89 0.53 -6.21
N PHE A 78 26.12 -0.17 -5.38
CA PHE A 78 24.68 -0.04 -5.30
C PHE A 78 24.23 1.38 -4.87
N LEU A 79 24.81 1.94 -3.82
CA LEU A 79 24.47 3.28 -3.35
C LEU A 79 24.78 4.34 -4.42
N THR A 80 25.88 4.17 -5.13
CA THR A 80 26.25 5.04 -6.25
C THR A 80 25.26 4.92 -7.41
N SER A 81 24.89 3.70 -7.76
CA SER A 81 23.89 3.42 -8.81
C SER A 81 22.54 4.02 -8.48
N LEU A 82 22.06 3.85 -7.23
CA LEU A 82 20.77 4.39 -6.79
C LEU A 82 20.66 5.90 -7.02
N GLY A 83 21.71 6.66 -6.75
CA GLY A 83 21.74 8.12 -6.99
C GLY A 83 21.56 8.49 -8.47
N ASN A 84 21.94 7.60 -9.38
CA ASN A 84 21.88 7.82 -10.82
C ASN A 84 20.57 7.25 -11.47
N THR A 85 19.91 6.29 -10.82
CA THR A 85 18.78 5.56 -11.41
C THR A 85 17.43 6.01 -10.89
N ARG A 86 17.39 6.74 -9.77
CA ARG A 86 16.13 7.21 -9.15
C ARG A 86 16.31 8.55 -8.44
N SER A 87 15.19 9.27 -8.32
CA SER A 87 14.97 10.30 -7.30
C SER A 87 13.84 9.88 -6.38
N VAL A 88 13.97 10.16 -5.08
CA VAL A 88 12.90 9.95 -4.10
C VAL A 88 12.00 11.17 -4.14
N VAL A 89 10.75 10.99 -4.57
CA VAL A 89 9.75 12.07 -4.68
C VAL A 89 9.06 12.31 -3.34
N ALA A 90 8.70 11.23 -2.63
CA ALA A 90 8.02 11.30 -1.34
C ALA A 90 8.41 10.11 -0.46
N THR A 91 8.35 10.32 0.84
CA THR A 91 8.44 9.27 1.86
C THR A 91 7.36 9.52 2.89
N ASP A 92 6.46 8.57 3.06
CA ASP A 92 5.36 8.63 3.98
C ASP A 92 5.45 7.51 5.01
N LEU A 93 5.04 7.79 6.23
CA LEU A 93 4.93 6.81 7.30
C LEU A 93 3.46 6.58 7.64
N TYR A 94 3.07 5.32 7.66
CA TYR A 94 1.71 4.88 7.98
C TYR A 94 1.70 3.97 9.20
N THR A 95 0.65 4.08 9.99
CA THR A 95 0.29 3.11 11.02
C THR A 95 -0.81 2.21 10.49
N PHE A 96 -0.57 0.89 10.49
CA PHE A 96 -1.61 -0.10 10.17
C PHE A 96 -2.71 -0.07 11.23
N LYS A 97 -3.94 0.07 10.80
CA LYS A 97 -5.11 0.08 11.70
C LYS A 97 -5.76 -1.29 11.78
N TRP A 98 -6.14 -1.85 10.65
CA TRP A 98 -6.70 -3.19 10.52
C TRP A 98 -6.76 -3.63 9.05
N GLY A 99 -6.95 -4.92 8.84
CA GLY A 99 -7.16 -5.50 7.51
C GLY A 99 -7.81 -6.87 7.57
N VAL A 100 -8.32 -7.31 6.42
CA VAL A 100 -8.95 -8.63 6.18
C VAL A 100 -8.40 -9.21 4.90
N GLY A 101 -8.27 -10.53 4.85
CA GLY A 101 -7.90 -11.28 3.64
C GLY A 101 -6.46 -11.76 3.63
N ALA A 102 -6.03 -12.25 2.48
CA ALA A 102 -4.73 -12.88 2.29
C ALA A 102 -3.63 -11.88 1.96
N ARG A 103 -2.38 -12.27 2.24
CA ARG A 103 -1.19 -11.53 1.82
C ARG A 103 -1.15 -11.43 0.30
N ILE A 104 -0.78 -10.24 -0.20
CA ILE A 104 -0.52 -10.03 -1.63
C ILE A 104 0.76 -10.76 -2.06
N ILE A 105 0.77 -11.29 -3.27
CA ILE A 105 1.93 -11.95 -3.89
C ILE A 105 2.33 -11.24 -5.20
N PRO A 106 3.58 -11.41 -5.70
CA PRO A 106 4.00 -10.81 -6.95
C PRO A 106 3.07 -11.14 -8.13
N GLY A 107 2.79 -10.14 -8.96
CA GLY A 107 1.84 -10.20 -10.06
C GLY A 107 0.40 -9.84 -9.69
N GLU A 108 0.11 -9.66 -8.42
CA GLU A 108 -1.20 -9.17 -7.95
C GLU A 108 -1.22 -7.64 -7.83
N TYR A 109 -2.41 -7.10 -7.66
CA TYR A 109 -2.67 -5.66 -7.74
C TYR A 109 -3.28 -5.14 -6.45
N VAL A 110 -2.92 -3.91 -6.12
CA VAL A 110 -3.55 -3.15 -5.04
C VAL A 110 -4.08 -1.83 -5.60
N GLN A 111 -5.34 -1.55 -5.31
CA GLN A 111 -5.90 -0.23 -5.49
C GLN A 111 -5.75 0.54 -4.18
N LEU A 112 -5.17 1.72 -4.24
CA LEU A 112 -5.02 2.65 -3.13
C LEU A 112 -6.02 3.80 -3.29
N ASN A 113 -6.81 4.06 -2.26
CA ASN A 113 -7.58 5.27 -2.11
C ASN A 113 -6.90 6.15 -1.06
N LEU A 114 -6.32 7.26 -1.50
CA LEU A 114 -5.77 8.27 -0.61
C LEU A 114 -6.90 9.20 -0.18
N VAL A 115 -7.03 9.41 1.11
CA VAL A 115 -8.22 10.03 1.71
C VAL A 115 -7.81 11.13 2.67
N ASP A 116 -8.41 12.30 2.51
CA ASP A 116 -8.38 13.38 3.51
C ASP A 116 -9.63 13.31 4.38
N VAL A 117 -9.45 13.18 5.69
CA VAL A 117 -10.55 13.07 6.65
C VAL A 117 -10.85 14.43 7.26
N LYS A 118 -12.09 14.88 7.14
CA LYS A 118 -12.52 16.17 7.64
C LYS A 118 -12.18 16.35 9.13
N LYS A 119 -11.75 17.54 9.47
CA LYS A 119 -11.27 17.87 10.82
C LYS A 119 -12.26 17.41 11.91
N GLY A 120 -11.77 16.61 12.85
CA GLY A 120 -12.57 16.06 13.96
C GLY A 120 -13.33 14.77 13.61
N SER A 121 -13.34 14.32 12.35
CA SER A 121 -14.11 13.14 11.92
C SER A 121 -13.35 11.81 11.98
N GLY A 122 -12.06 11.80 12.36
CA GLY A 122 -11.19 10.62 12.30
C GLY A 122 -11.76 9.39 13.02
N ALA A 123 -12.27 9.55 14.26
CA ALA A 123 -12.85 8.43 15.00
C ALA A 123 -14.15 7.92 14.37
N ALA A 124 -14.99 8.81 13.83
CA ALA A 124 -16.22 8.45 13.14
C ALA A 124 -15.90 7.72 11.82
N TYR A 125 -14.90 8.18 11.08
CA TYR A 125 -14.42 7.56 9.86
C TYR A 125 -13.88 6.15 10.11
N GLU A 126 -12.97 5.96 11.09
CA GLU A 126 -12.45 4.63 11.46
C GLU A 126 -13.60 3.68 11.84
N LYS A 127 -14.54 4.14 12.68
CA LYS A 127 -15.71 3.34 13.09
C LYS A 127 -16.61 2.97 11.91
N LEU A 128 -16.84 3.91 10.96
CA LEU A 128 -17.63 3.62 9.77
C LEU A 128 -16.95 2.57 8.89
N LEU A 129 -15.62 2.67 8.69
CA LEU A 129 -14.87 1.66 7.93
C LEU A 129 -14.92 0.27 8.59
N GLU A 130 -14.94 0.19 9.92
CA GLU A 130 -15.04 -1.09 10.62
C GLU A 130 -16.35 -1.83 10.31
N THR A 131 -17.43 -1.11 9.97
CA THR A 131 -18.68 -1.74 9.56
C THR A 131 -18.58 -2.48 8.22
N LEU A 132 -17.55 -2.20 7.42
CA LEU A 132 -17.29 -2.91 6.17
C LEU A 132 -16.66 -4.30 6.37
N LYS A 133 -16.09 -4.62 7.54
CA LYS A 133 -15.42 -5.92 7.74
C LYS A 133 -16.23 -7.12 7.25
N PRO A 134 -17.49 -7.34 7.69
CA PRO A 134 -18.27 -8.47 7.21
C PRO A 134 -18.60 -8.39 5.71
N VAL A 135 -18.75 -7.19 5.16
CA VAL A 135 -19.00 -7.01 3.72
C VAL A 135 -17.76 -7.41 2.91
N ILE A 136 -16.56 -6.96 3.34
CA ILE A 136 -15.29 -7.34 2.73
C ILE A 136 -15.07 -8.85 2.78
N GLU A 137 -15.41 -9.50 3.89
CA GLU A 137 -15.33 -10.96 4.01
C GLU A 137 -16.22 -11.66 2.98
N GLU A 138 -17.44 -11.16 2.73
CA GLU A 138 -18.31 -11.67 1.67
C GLU A 138 -17.73 -11.42 0.26
N CYS A 139 -17.18 -10.23 -0.02
CA CYS A 139 -16.49 -9.96 -1.29
C CYS A 139 -15.31 -10.92 -1.52
N ILE A 140 -14.53 -11.23 -0.47
CA ILE A 140 -13.43 -12.20 -0.55
C ILE A 140 -13.95 -13.61 -0.83
N LYS A 141 -15.03 -14.04 -0.18
CA LYS A 141 -15.68 -15.34 -0.45
C LYS A 141 -16.23 -15.44 -1.86
N ALA A 142 -16.74 -14.33 -2.40
CA ALA A 142 -17.22 -14.23 -3.78
C ALA A 142 -16.09 -14.19 -4.82
N GLY A 143 -14.81 -14.02 -4.39
CA GLY A 143 -13.66 -13.89 -5.28
C GLY A 143 -13.52 -12.52 -5.96
N GLU A 144 -14.25 -11.53 -5.49
CA GLU A 144 -14.21 -10.14 -6.01
C GLU A 144 -13.01 -9.38 -5.48
N LEU A 145 -12.61 -9.67 -4.25
CA LEU A 145 -11.42 -9.14 -3.57
C LEU A 145 -10.57 -10.28 -3.03
N LYS A 146 -9.29 -9.99 -2.84
CA LYS A 146 -8.36 -10.84 -2.10
C LYS A 146 -8.06 -10.31 -0.69
N GLY A 147 -8.13 -9.00 -0.51
CA GLY A 147 -7.85 -8.36 0.76
C GLY A 147 -8.22 -6.89 0.80
N PHE A 148 -8.26 -6.38 2.01
CA PHE A 148 -8.57 -4.98 2.33
C PHE A 148 -7.74 -4.54 3.53
N ASN A 149 -7.16 -3.33 3.49
CA ASN A 149 -6.40 -2.78 4.61
C ASN A 149 -6.68 -1.29 4.79
N VAL A 150 -6.60 -0.85 6.04
CA VAL A 150 -6.71 0.56 6.44
C VAL A 150 -5.42 1.00 7.12
N TRP A 151 -4.85 2.08 6.61
CA TRP A 151 -3.61 2.69 7.07
C TRP A 151 -3.87 4.15 7.40
N LYS A 152 -3.37 4.59 8.55
CA LYS A 152 -3.39 6.00 8.95
C LYS A 152 -2.01 6.59 8.72
N ARG A 153 -1.93 7.71 7.98
CA ARG A 153 -0.68 8.42 7.80
C ARG A 153 -0.29 9.15 9.08
N THR A 154 0.95 9.00 9.49
CA THR A 154 1.51 9.60 10.71
C THR A 154 2.59 10.62 10.40
N TYR A 155 3.20 10.54 9.22
CA TYR A 155 4.23 11.48 8.77
C TYR A 155 4.29 11.47 7.24
N ALA A 156 4.57 12.64 6.64
CA ALA A 156 4.82 12.83 5.20
C ALA A 156 5.97 13.79 5.00
N THR A 157 6.79 13.54 3.96
CA THR A 157 7.87 14.45 3.56
C THR A 157 7.41 15.49 2.54
N ASN A 158 6.24 15.31 1.95
CA ASN A 158 5.61 16.25 1.04
C ASN A 158 4.26 16.74 1.58
N ILE A 159 3.75 17.81 1.00
CA ILE A 159 2.42 18.34 1.31
C ILE A 159 1.39 17.46 0.59
N SER A 160 1.18 16.24 1.06
CA SER A 160 0.05 15.43 0.63
C SER A 160 -1.12 15.68 1.57
N GLU A 161 -2.28 15.94 1.02
CA GLU A 161 -3.49 16.26 1.77
C GLU A 161 -4.20 15.02 2.34
N SER A 162 -3.65 13.80 2.18
CA SER A 162 -4.30 12.58 2.66
C SER A 162 -3.90 12.20 4.08
N ASP A 163 -4.88 11.82 4.90
CA ASP A 163 -4.69 11.32 6.28
C ASP A 163 -4.66 9.80 6.36
N TYR A 164 -5.37 9.15 5.45
CA TYR A 164 -5.53 7.70 5.41
C TYR A 164 -5.29 7.16 4.01
N THR A 165 -4.86 5.91 3.97
CA THR A 165 -4.87 5.08 2.76
C THR A 165 -5.72 3.85 3.02
N VAL A 166 -6.71 3.63 2.16
CA VAL A 166 -7.52 2.42 2.14
C VAL A 166 -7.12 1.62 0.91
N SER A 167 -6.73 0.37 1.11
CA SER A 167 -6.26 -0.49 0.03
C SER A 167 -7.16 -1.70 -0.18
N PHE A 168 -7.41 -2.01 -1.46
CA PHE A 168 -8.13 -3.19 -1.92
C PHE A 168 -7.17 -4.04 -2.74
N THR A 169 -7.07 -5.33 -2.46
CA THR A 169 -6.16 -6.26 -3.15
C THR A 169 -6.93 -7.12 -4.13
N PHE A 170 -6.39 -7.30 -5.34
CA PHE A 170 -7.00 -8.03 -6.45
C PHE A 170 -5.99 -9.00 -7.08
N THR A 171 -6.50 -10.09 -7.64
CA THR A 171 -5.66 -11.07 -8.35
C THR A 171 -5.25 -10.56 -9.73
N THR A 172 -6.10 -9.77 -10.41
CA THR A 172 -5.84 -9.28 -11.77
C THR A 172 -5.99 -7.76 -11.88
N VAL A 173 -5.34 -7.17 -12.89
CA VAL A 173 -5.46 -5.75 -13.19
C VAL A 173 -6.89 -5.38 -13.61
N ASP A 174 -7.58 -6.25 -14.34
CA ASP A 174 -8.94 -6.00 -14.81
C ASP A 174 -9.94 -5.91 -13.65
N GLN A 175 -9.79 -6.75 -12.63
CA GLN A 175 -10.56 -6.63 -11.38
C GLN A 175 -10.31 -5.28 -10.70
N ALA A 176 -9.02 -4.91 -10.53
CA ALA A 176 -8.64 -3.66 -9.89
C ALA A 176 -9.17 -2.43 -10.65
N LEU A 177 -9.06 -2.41 -11.99
CA LEU A 177 -9.55 -1.32 -12.82
C LEU A 177 -11.09 -1.26 -12.88
N SER A 178 -11.78 -2.40 -12.91
CA SER A 178 -13.23 -2.48 -12.86
C SER A 178 -13.77 -1.93 -11.54
N TRP A 179 -13.12 -2.26 -10.44
CA TRP A 179 -13.43 -1.73 -9.12
C TRP A 179 -13.15 -0.22 -9.04
N ALA A 180 -11.97 0.22 -9.48
CA ALA A 180 -11.59 1.62 -9.50
C ALA A 180 -12.52 2.51 -10.34
N SER A 181 -13.07 1.96 -11.44
CA SER A 181 -14.01 2.67 -12.30
C SER A 181 -15.47 2.58 -11.83
N GLY A 182 -15.74 1.89 -10.73
CA GLY A 182 -17.09 1.68 -10.21
C GLY A 182 -17.97 0.74 -11.05
N LYS A 183 -17.38 -0.03 -11.98
CA LYS A 183 -18.11 -1.06 -12.75
C LYS A 183 -18.47 -2.27 -11.90
N THR A 184 -17.62 -2.61 -10.94
CA THR A 184 -17.86 -3.59 -9.89
C THR A 184 -17.70 -2.91 -8.54
N GLY A 185 -18.19 -3.52 -7.49
CA GLY A 185 -18.12 -2.97 -6.14
C GLY A 185 -18.84 -3.88 -5.16
N MET A 186 -18.89 -3.49 -3.92
CA MET A 186 -19.41 -4.29 -2.82
C MET A 186 -20.95 -4.18 -2.62
N GLY A 187 -21.72 -3.72 -3.61
CA GLY A 187 -23.14 -3.43 -3.45
C GLY A 187 -23.98 -4.65 -3.10
N ASP A 188 -23.79 -5.76 -3.82
CA ASP A 188 -24.52 -7.01 -3.60
C ASP A 188 -24.14 -7.65 -2.26
N GLU A 189 -22.86 -7.68 -1.92
CA GLU A 189 -22.33 -8.18 -0.65
C GLU A 189 -22.78 -7.33 0.53
N TYR A 190 -22.80 -5.99 0.34
CA TYR A 190 -23.34 -5.07 1.33
C TYR A 190 -24.80 -5.36 1.62
N LYS A 191 -25.60 -5.60 0.57
CA LYS A 191 -27.03 -5.94 0.72
C LYS A 191 -27.28 -7.29 1.40
N LYS A 192 -26.39 -8.28 1.20
CA LYS A 192 -26.44 -9.56 1.93
C LYS A 192 -26.21 -9.36 3.43
N VAL A 193 -25.24 -8.52 3.81
CA VAL A 193 -24.90 -8.26 5.22
C VAL A 193 -25.89 -7.31 5.87
N TYR A 194 -26.32 -6.29 5.15
CA TYR A 194 -27.21 -5.23 5.63
C TYR A 194 -28.50 -5.14 4.79
N PRO A 195 -29.42 -6.13 4.88
CA PRO A 195 -30.60 -6.20 3.99
C PRO A 195 -31.55 -5.01 4.09
N LYS A 196 -31.48 -4.22 5.18
CA LYS A 196 -32.30 -3.03 5.41
C LYS A 196 -31.62 -1.72 5.07
N ASP A 197 -30.34 -1.78 4.65
CA ASP A 197 -29.53 -0.61 4.26
C ASP A 197 -29.05 -0.75 2.82
N ASP A 198 -28.45 0.32 2.28
CA ASP A 198 -27.95 0.41 0.91
C ASP A 198 -26.51 0.94 0.92
N ILE A 199 -25.70 0.43 0.02
CA ILE A 199 -24.31 0.90 -0.17
C ILE A 199 -24.26 2.40 -0.51
N ALA A 200 -25.30 2.93 -1.15
CA ALA A 200 -25.40 4.36 -1.44
C ALA A 200 -25.49 5.20 -0.16
N ASN A 201 -26.24 4.73 0.85
CA ASN A 201 -26.32 5.37 2.16
C ASN A 201 -24.96 5.34 2.88
N PHE A 202 -24.26 4.20 2.81
CA PHE A 202 -22.92 4.07 3.35
C PHE A 202 -21.97 5.05 2.66
N THR A 203 -21.99 5.10 1.34
CA THR A 203 -21.13 6.00 0.53
C THR A 203 -21.41 7.47 0.84
N THR A 204 -22.67 7.85 1.04
CA THR A 204 -23.05 9.21 1.45
C THR A 204 -22.43 9.56 2.80
N LYS A 205 -22.62 8.71 3.82
CA LYS A 205 -21.99 8.90 5.14
C LYS A 205 -20.48 8.97 5.07
N LEU A 206 -19.86 8.14 4.23
CA LEU A 206 -18.43 8.14 4.02
C LEU A 206 -17.95 9.47 3.45
N ASN A 207 -18.63 10.01 2.44
CA ASN A 207 -18.30 11.30 1.80
C ASN A 207 -18.58 12.51 2.71
N GLU A 208 -19.48 12.39 3.69
CA GLU A 208 -19.65 13.41 4.74
C GLU A 208 -18.42 13.52 5.65
N LEU A 209 -17.68 12.42 5.84
CA LEU A 209 -16.55 12.35 6.76
C LEU A 209 -15.19 12.58 6.10
N ARG A 210 -15.10 12.42 4.77
CA ARG A 210 -13.82 12.46 4.06
C ARG A 210 -13.97 12.95 2.62
N ASP A 211 -12.85 13.37 2.03
CA ASP A 211 -12.69 13.60 0.60
C ASP A 211 -11.71 12.56 0.00
N LEU A 212 -12.00 12.08 -1.19
CA LEU A 212 -11.10 11.19 -1.94
C LEU A 212 -10.07 12.06 -2.68
N VAL A 213 -8.81 12.04 -2.24
CA VAL A 213 -7.72 12.83 -2.80
C VAL A 213 -7.24 12.23 -4.11
N SER A 214 -6.95 10.93 -4.11
CA SER A 214 -6.54 10.22 -5.31
C SER A 214 -6.87 8.73 -5.23
N GLN A 215 -6.88 8.11 -6.41
CA GLN A 215 -7.08 6.69 -6.58
C GLN A 215 -6.03 6.14 -7.53
N GLU A 216 -5.31 5.13 -7.10
CA GLU A 216 -4.18 4.55 -7.82
C GLU A 216 -4.24 3.04 -7.82
N VAL A 217 -3.80 2.40 -8.90
CA VAL A 217 -3.64 0.95 -8.98
C VAL A 217 -2.17 0.61 -9.17
N TRP A 218 -1.68 -0.29 -8.34
CA TRP A 218 -0.29 -0.72 -8.27
C TRP A 218 -0.18 -2.23 -8.41
N GLU A 219 0.82 -2.67 -9.15
CA GLU A 219 1.22 -4.07 -9.26
C GLU A 219 2.32 -4.37 -8.25
N LEU A 220 2.18 -5.41 -7.45
CA LEU A 220 3.29 -5.91 -6.65
C LEU A 220 4.28 -6.64 -7.58
N VAL A 221 5.48 -6.07 -7.73
CA VAL A 221 6.54 -6.61 -8.59
C VAL A 221 7.40 -7.62 -7.84
N ASP A 222 7.72 -7.31 -6.58
CA ASP A 222 8.61 -8.14 -5.77
C ASP A 222 8.35 -7.96 -4.27
N ILE A 223 8.70 -8.97 -3.47
CA ILE A 223 8.50 -8.99 -2.02
C ILE A 223 9.58 -9.86 -1.35
N THR A 224 9.96 -9.51 -0.13
CA THR A 224 10.75 -10.41 0.73
C THR A 224 9.90 -11.57 1.23
N ASP A 225 10.52 -12.72 1.33
CA ASP A 225 9.91 -13.97 1.84
C ASP A 225 9.65 -13.92 3.35
#